data_98d36618ca88eaa11edff4f74e39b9c7
#
_entry.id   98d36618ca88eaa11edff4f74e39b9c7
#
_cell.length_a   1.000
_cell.length_b   1.000
_cell.length_c   1.000
_cell.angle_alpha   90.00
_cell.angle_beta   90.00
_cell.angle_gamma   90.00
#
_symmetry.space_group_name_H-M   'P 1'
#
loop_
_entity.id
_entity.type
_entity.pdbx_description
1 polymer ?
#
loop_
_entity_poly.entity_id
_entity_poly.type
_entity_poly.pdbx_seq_one_letter_code
_entity_poly.pdbx_strand_id
1 'polypeptide(L)'
;MLQLQKQWNVTMRRDFDDLTDEAVFKQHGNLLCTCGNVVLAKQFKRFVIDDNNRDIIHFMLYYFNNCKKAEDVFPGKGYTIHKNLMICGEVGVGKTMLMQVFADYLKRTGNPNAFVNLSVTQMINYYKMHNHLDKYTYNEDGTQSFEGKPFNVCLNDVGLQTHLHFGTDTKVLVTDFFHARNEIWAQQGKFAHITTNLTASELKEYFADGYGRLEDRFKTYNVIHLKGRSRR
;
A
#
# COMPACT_ATOMS: atom_id res chain seq x y z
N MET A 1 -32.42 -5.23 -18.46
CA MET A 1 -31.22 -4.46 -18.05
C MET A 1 -31.24 -4.01 -16.59
N LEU A 2 -32.34 -3.46 -16.05
CA LEU A 2 -32.44 -3.02 -14.66
C LEU A 2 -32.32 -4.14 -13.60
N GLN A 3 -32.72 -5.37 -13.90
CA GLN A 3 -32.59 -6.50 -12.97
C GLN A 3 -31.14 -7.04 -12.88
N LEU A 4 -30.38 -7.01 -13.96
CA LEU A 4 -28.97 -7.39 -13.96
C LEU A 4 -28.09 -6.41 -13.18
N GLN A 5 -28.38 -5.11 -13.28
CA GLN A 5 -27.68 -4.10 -12.47
C GLN A 5 -27.93 -4.25 -10.96
N LYS A 6 -29.15 -4.69 -10.54
CA LYS A 6 -29.43 -4.98 -9.13
C LYS A 6 -28.68 -6.22 -8.61
N GLN A 7 -28.50 -7.26 -9.41
CA GLN A 7 -27.73 -8.45 -9.02
C GLN A 7 -26.24 -8.18 -8.88
N TRP A 8 -25.64 -7.31 -9.70
CA TRP A 8 -24.24 -6.92 -9.59
C TRP A 8 -23.95 -6.06 -8.36
N ASN A 9 -24.92 -5.25 -7.92
CA ASN A 9 -24.77 -4.40 -6.74
C ASN A 9 -24.93 -5.13 -5.39
N VAL A 10 -25.44 -6.35 -5.38
CA VAL A 10 -25.68 -7.12 -4.14
C VAL A 10 -24.45 -7.92 -3.69
N THR A 11 -23.45 -8.16 -4.55
CA THR A 11 -22.36 -9.11 -4.25
C THR A 11 -21.06 -8.43 -3.79
N MET A 12 -20.96 -7.08 -3.73
CA MET A 12 -19.68 -6.37 -3.51
C MET A 12 -19.71 -5.23 -2.48
N ARG A 13 -20.69 -5.14 -1.61
CA ARG A 13 -20.64 -4.22 -0.47
C ARG A 13 -20.47 -5.01 0.82
N ARG A 14 -19.21 -5.26 1.22
CA ARG A 14 -18.94 -5.29 2.65
C ARG A 14 -19.07 -3.83 3.09
N ASP A 15 -20.03 -3.56 3.94
CA ASP A 15 -20.21 -2.24 4.51
C ASP A 15 -18.98 -1.93 5.36
N PHE A 16 -18.38 -0.77 5.11
CA PHE A 16 -17.32 -0.25 5.98
C PHE A 16 -18.00 0.34 7.23
N ASP A 17 -17.33 0.23 8.36
CA ASP A 17 -17.78 0.91 9.57
C ASP A 17 -17.76 2.44 9.35
N ASP A 18 -18.74 3.14 9.88
CA ASP A 18 -18.82 4.59 9.75
C ASP A 18 -17.86 5.30 10.72
N LEU A 19 -16.65 5.58 10.24
CA LEU A 19 -15.64 6.30 11.00
C LEU A 19 -15.92 7.80 11.14
N THR A 20 -17.06 8.32 10.64
CA THR A 20 -17.51 9.67 10.99
C THR A 20 -18.02 9.75 12.42
N ASP A 21 -18.47 8.64 12.98
CA ASP A 21 -18.80 8.49 14.40
C ASP A 21 -17.49 8.44 15.23
N GLU A 22 -17.38 9.33 16.21
CA GLU A 22 -16.18 9.45 17.05
C GLU A 22 -15.93 8.20 17.91
N ALA A 23 -16.99 7.54 18.39
CA ALA A 23 -16.88 6.33 19.20
C ALA A 23 -16.35 5.16 18.35
N VAL A 24 -16.85 5.01 17.13
CA VAL A 24 -16.37 4.02 16.15
C VAL A 24 -14.92 4.29 15.78
N PHE A 25 -14.57 5.53 15.46
CA PHE A 25 -13.20 5.93 15.17
C PHE A 25 -12.23 5.58 16.31
N LYS A 26 -12.62 5.87 17.55
CA LYS A 26 -11.84 5.55 18.73
C LYS A 26 -11.65 4.03 18.92
N GLN A 27 -12.69 3.23 18.65
CA GLN A 27 -12.58 1.77 18.70
C GLN A 27 -11.56 1.26 17.68
N HIS A 28 -11.61 1.75 16.44
CA HIS A 28 -10.65 1.41 15.40
C HIS A 28 -9.21 1.84 15.77
N GLY A 29 -9.05 3.03 16.37
CA GLY A 29 -7.77 3.50 16.89
C GLY A 29 -7.20 2.59 17.98
N ASN A 30 -8.03 2.15 18.93
CA ASN A 30 -7.62 1.21 20.00
C ASN A 30 -7.22 -0.16 19.41
N LEU A 31 -7.98 -0.66 18.44
CA LEU A 31 -7.66 -1.91 17.76
C LEU A 31 -6.33 -1.79 16.99
N LEU A 32 -6.12 -0.67 16.29
CA LEU A 32 -4.85 -0.41 15.59
C LEU A 32 -3.66 -0.40 16.57
N CYS A 33 -3.80 0.25 17.74
CA CYS A 33 -2.78 0.23 18.78
C CYS A 33 -2.48 -1.19 19.28
N THR A 34 -3.52 -2.02 19.43
CA THR A 34 -3.38 -3.43 19.81
C THR A 34 -2.61 -4.20 18.73
N CYS A 35 -2.96 -4.04 17.46
CA CYS A 35 -2.23 -4.62 16.32
C CYS A 35 -0.78 -4.17 16.30
N GLY A 36 -0.53 -2.87 16.52
CA GLY A 36 0.81 -2.31 16.60
C GLY A 36 1.67 -2.93 17.70
N ASN A 37 1.09 -3.12 18.87
CA ASN A 37 1.78 -3.80 20.00
C ASN A 37 2.08 -5.26 19.68
N VAL A 38 1.16 -6.00 19.03
CA VAL A 38 1.40 -7.38 18.60
C VAL A 38 2.53 -7.47 17.58
N VAL A 39 2.55 -6.57 16.59
CA VAL A 39 3.61 -6.52 15.57
C VAL A 39 4.98 -6.24 16.19
N LEU A 40 5.04 -5.29 17.13
CA LEU A 40 6.28 -4.85 17.76
C LEU A 40 6.73 -5.71 18.96
N ALA A 41 5.86 -6.53 19.51
CA ALA A 41 6.21 -7.44 20.63
C ALA A 41 7.42 -8.33 20.30
N LYS A 42 7.54 -8.79 19.05
CA LYS A 42 8.68 -9.58 18.56
C LYS A 42 10.04 -8.84 18.62
N GLN A 43 10.00 -7.51 18.73
CA GLN A 43 11.17 -6.64 18.85
C GLN A 43 11.29 -6.05 20.27
N PHE A 44 10.48 -6.51 21.23
CA PHE A 44 10.39 -5.97 22.60
C PHE A 44 10.09 -4.46 22.64
N LYS A 45 9.32 -3.97 21.67
CA LYS A 45 8.92 -2.56 21.54
C LYS A 45 7.40 -2.39 21.68
N ARG A 46 6.98 -1.15 21.93
CA ARG A 46 5.57 -0.76 21.95
C ARG A 46 5.25 0.16 20.78
N PHE A 47 4.03 0.06 20.29
CA PHE A 47 3.51 0.96 19.29
C PHE A 47 3.10 2.28 19.96
N VAL A 48 3.69 3.40 19.50
CA VAL A 48 3.43 4.73 20.06
C VAL A 48 2.90 5.64 18.95
N ILE A 49 1.76 6.27 19.23
CA ILE A 49 1.23 7.36 18.42
C ILE A 49 1.76 8.66 19.04
N ASP A 50 2.53 9.42 18.26
CA ASP A 50 3.13 10.69 18.64
C ASP A 50 2.84 11.77 17.58
N ASP A 51 3.32 12.98 17.80
CA ASP A 51 3.06 14.12 16.91
C ASP A 51 3.62 13.94 15.49
N ASN A 52 4.59 13.03 15.29
CA ASN A 52 5.16 12.78 13.97
C ASN A 52 4.30 11.80 13.12
N ASN A 53 3.47 10.98 13.75
CA ASN A 53 2.71 9.94 13.05
C ASN A 53 1.19 10.04 13.25
N ARG A 54 0.69 10.87 14.19
CA ARG A 54 -0.73 10.95 14.54
C ARG A 54 -1.60 11.26 13.33
N ASP A 55 -1.31 12.33 12.60
CA ASP A 55 -2.13 12.73 11.46
C ASP A 55 -2.08 11.72 10.32
N ILE A 56 -0.91 11.11 10.11
CA ILE A 56 -0.75 10.03 9.12
C ILE A 56 -1.60 8.81 9.51
N ILE A 57 -1.62 8.44 10.79
CA ILE A 57 -2.42 7.32 11.30
C ILE A 57 -3.91 7.64 11.17
N HIS A 58 -4.34 8.87 11.50
CA HIS A 58 -5.74 9.30 11.33
C HIS A 58 -6.14 9.25 9.86
N PHE A 59 -5.31 9.81 8.97
CA PHE A 59 -5.52 9.72 7.53
C PHE A 59 -5.68 8.28 7.07
N MET A 60 -4.75 7.40 7.45
CA MET A 60 -4.75 6.00 7.02
C MET A 60 -5.93 5.20 7.59
N LEU A 61 -6.40 5.50 8.82
CA LEU A 61 -7.61 4.90 9.38
C LEU A 61 -8.83 5.25 8.53
N TYR A 62 -9.04 6.53 8.21
CA TYR A 62 -10.13 6.96 7.33
C TYR A 62 -9.97 6.39 5.92
N TYR A 63 -8.79 6.48 5.35
CA TYR A 63 -8.49 6.03 3.99
C TYR A 63 -8.81 4.54 3.79
N PHE A 64 -8.28 3.66 4.64
CA PHE A 64 -8.50 2.23 4.50
C PHE A 64 -9.93 1.80 4.79
N ASN A 65 -10.68 2.58 5.56
CA ASN A 65 -12.10 2.34 5.81
C ASN A 65 -13.02 3.12 4.85
N ASN A 66 -12.47 3.58 3.72
CA ASN A 66 -13.22 4.26 2.65
C ASN A 66 -14.03 5.48 3.15
N CYS A 67 -13.55 6.15 4.19
CA CYS A 67 -14.16 7.32 4.78
C CYS A 67 -13.58 8.60 4.17
N LYS A 68 -14.43 9.43 3.56
CA LYS A 68 -14.00 10.68 2.91
C LYS A 68 -13.34 11.69 3.83
N LYS A 69 -13.52 11.60 5.14
CA LYS A 69 -12.77 12.43 6.12
C LYS A 69 -11.24 12.31 5.95
N ALA A 70 -10.74 11.26 5.28
CA ALA A 70 -9.33 11.17 4.92
C ALA A 70 -8.87 12.38 4.11
N GLU A 71 -9.68 12.89 3.22
CA GLU A 71 -9.35 13.99 2.30
C GLU A 71 -9.17 15.33 3.03
N ASP A 72 -9.76 15.46 4.22
CA ASP A 72 -9.72 16.66 5.07
C ASP A 72 -8.53 16.67 6.05
N VAL A 73 -7.89 15.53 6.31
CA VAL A 73 -6.78 15.44 7.29
C VAL A 73 -5.57 16.26 6.87
N PHE A 74 -5.32 16.37 5.56
CA PHE A 74 -4.21 17.15 5.00
C PHE A 74 -4.73 18.19 4.01
N PRO A 75 -5.27 19.33 4.49
CA PRO A 75 -5.84 20.34 3.62
C PRO A 75 -4.85 20.82 2.55
N GLY A 76 -5.31 20.99 1.32
CA GLY A 76 -4.52 21.50 0.20
C GLY A 76 -3.56 20.49 -0.43
N LYS A 77 -3.50 19.23 0.05
CA LYS A 77 -2.67 18.17 -0.56
C LYS A 77 -3.34 17.45 -1.72
N GLY A 78 -4.66 17.56 -1.88
CA GLY A 78 -5.42 16.85 -2.92
C GLY A 78 -5.35 15.34 -2.79
N TYR A 79 -5.23 14.82 -1.55
CA TYR A 79 -5.29 13.39 -1.28
C TYR A 79 -6.72 12.88 -1.48
N THR A 80 -6.85 11.67 -1.98
CA THR A 80 -8.15 11.04 -2.19
C THR A 80 -8.11 9.57 -1.75
N ILE A 81 -9.27 9.04 -1.38
CA ILE A 81 -9.39 7.63 -0.98
C ILE A 81 -9.22 6.64 -2.14
N HIS A 82 -9.21 7.12 -3.38
CA HIS A 82 -9.12 6.28 -4.58
C HIS A 82 -7.68 6.11 -5.11
N LYS A 83 -6.74 6.92 -4.61
CA LYS A 83 -5.33 6.82 -4.99
C LYS A 83 -4.58 5.83 -4.13
N ASN A 84 -3.53 5.23 -4.69
CA ASN A 84 -2.58 4.43 -3.92
C ASN A 84 -1.85 5.27 -2.85
N LEU A 85 -1.20 4.62 -1.88
CA LEU A 85 -0.36 5.28 -0.88
C LEU A 85 1.12 5.13 -1.22
N MET A 86 1.86 6.23 -1.12
CA MET A 86 3.32 6.27 -1.13
C MET A 86 3.80 6.88 0.18
N ILE A 87 4.40 6.07 1.05
CA ILE A 87 4.96 6.55 2.32
C ILE A 87 6.46 6.79 2.14
N CYS A 88 6.83 8.06 2.10
CA CYS A 88 8.21 8.51 1.97
C CYS A 88 8.78 8.90 3.35
N GLY A 89 10.10 8.86 3.51
CA GLY A 89 10.78 9.35 4.71
C GLY A 89 12.12 8.67 4.94
N GLU A 90 12.89 9.18 5.88
CA GLU A 90 14.22 8.70 6.19
C GLU A 90 14.25 7.24 6.67
N VAL A 91 15.45 6.66 6.67
CA VAL A 91 15.67 5.30 7.17
C VAL A 91 15.38 5.23 8.67
N GLY A 92 14.61 4.22 9.07
CA GLY A 92 14.33 3.97 10.49
C GLY A 92 13.12 4.70 11.07
N VAL A 93 12.48 5.65 10.37
CA VAL A 93 11.30 6.39 10.89
C VAL A 93 10.05 5.54 11.08
N GLY A 94 10.03 4.29 10.57
CA GLY A 94 8.96 3.33 10.84
C GLY A 94 7.95 3.13 9.70
N LYS A 95 8.27 3.51 8.45
CA LYS A 95 7.38 3.35 7.28
C LYS A 95 6.87 1.92 7.09
N THR A 96 7.80 0.98 6.94
CA THR A 96 7.49 -0.46 6.75
C THR A 96 6.74 -1.03 7.94
N MET A 97 7.11 -0.65 9.17
CA MET A 97 6.42 -1.05 10.39
C MET A 97 4.97 -0.55 10.39
N LEU A 98 4.75 0.71 10.02
CA LEU A 98 3.40 1.29 9.95
C LEU A 98 2.52 0.50 8.97
N MET A 99 3.04 0.17 7.79
CA MET A 99 2.32 -0.66 6.81
C MET A 99 2.07 -2.09 7.33
N GLN A 100 2.98 -2.68 8.10
CA GLN A 100 2.76 -3.98 8.74
C GLN A 100 1.62 -3.92 9.78
N VAL A 101 1.58 -2.87 10.58
CA VAL A 101 0.51 -2.66 11.56
C VAL A 101 -0.85 -2.51 10.89
N PHE A 102 -0.94 -1.72 9.82
CA PHE A 102 -2.18 -1.57 9.07
C PHE A 102 -2.58 -2.86 8.35
N ALA A 103 -1.64 -3.63 7.81
CA ALA A 103 -1.96 -4.93 7.20
C ALA A 103 -2.56 -5.92 8.22
N ASP A 104 -2.02 -5.99 9.45
CA ASP A 104 -2.59 -6.83 10.54
C ASP A 104 -3.97 -6.33 10.97
N TYR A 105 -4.12 -5.01 11.14
CA TYR A 105 -5.40 -4.37 11.47
C TYR A 105 -6.48 -4.69 10.43
N LEU A 106 -6.21 -4.44 9.15
CA LEU A 106 -7.17 -4.67 8.07
C LEU A 106 -7.55 -6.15 7.93
N LYS A 107 -6.59 -7.05 8.13
CA LYS A 107 -6.85 -8.49 8.15
C LYS A 107 -7.78 -8.88 9.31
N ARG A 108 -7.57 -8.34 10.51
CA ARG A 108 -8.39 -8.64 11.69
C ARG A 108 -9.81 -8.08 11.58
N THR A 109 -9.97 -6.93 10.95
CA THR A 109 -11.30 -6.34 10.70
C THR A 109 -12.01 -6.96 9.49
N GLY A 110 -11.36 -7.85 8.73
CA GLY A 110 -11.91 -8.38 7.49
C GLY A 110 -12.13 -7.29 6.44
N ASN A 111 -11.37 -6.20 6.51
CA ASN A 111 -11.52 -5.04 5.64
C ASN A 111 -11.18 -5.41 4.18
N PRO A 112 -12.01 -5.05 3.18
CA PRO A 112 -11.77 -5.37 1.77
C PRO A 112 -10.52 -4.69 1.19
N ASN A 113 -10.02 -3.62 1.82
CA ASN A 113 -8.77 -2.96 1.46
C ASN A 113 -7.53 -3.62 2.09
N ALA A 114 -7.69 -4.79 2.74
CA ALA A 114 -6.56 -5.55 3.25
C ALA A 114 -5.54 -5.84 2.14
N PHE A 115 -4.27 -5.73 2.47
CA PHE A 115 -3.17 -5.89 1.51
C PHE A 115 -2.08 -6.80 2.05
N VAL A 116 -1.29 -7.37 1.15
CA VAL A 116 -0.11 -8.17 1.46
C VAL A 116 1.12 -7.27 1.47
N ASN A 117 1.89 -7.32 2.56
CA ASN A 117 3.21 -6.67 2.60
C ASN A 117 4.25 -7.54 1.88
N LEU A 118 4.99 -6.90 1.00
CA LEU A 118 6.04 -7.49 0.18
C LEU A 118 7.24 -6.55 0.20
N SER A 119 8.45 -7.05 0.45
CA SER A 119 9.65 -6.26 0.22
C SER A 119 10.18 -6.45 -1.21
N VAL A 120 10.91 -5.46 -1.71
CA VAL A 120 11.62 -5.60 -3.00
C VAL A 120 12.49 -6.87 -3.00
N THR A 121 13.18 -7.17 -1.90
CA THR A 121 13.99 -8.39 -1.75
C THR A 121 13.16 -9.68 -1.90
N GLN A 122 11.97 -9.74 -1.25
CA GLN A 122 11.09 -10.90 -1.39
C GLN A 122 10.57 -11.06 -2.81
N MET A 123 10.22 -9.96 -3.48
CA MET A 123 9.77 -9.96 -4.86
C MET A 123 10.87 -10.50 -5.80
N ILE A 124 12.10 -10.04 -5.63
CA ILE A 124 13.26 -10.49 -6.40
C ILE A 124 13.55 -11.97 -6.15
N ASN A 125 13.49 -12.43 -4.89
CA ASN A 125 13.70 -13.83 -4.55
C ASN A 125 12.62 -14.73 -5.17
N TYR A 126 11.37 -14.27 -5.20
CA TYR A 126 10.30 -14.98 -5.89
C TYR A 126 10.58 -15.08 -7.40
N TYR A 127 10.96 -13.97 -8.05
CA TYR A 127 11.32 -13.96 -9.46
C TYR A 127 12.44 -14.94 -9.78
N LYS A 128 13.48 -15.02 -8.94
CA LYS A 128 14.59 -15.98 -9.14
C LYS A 128 14.15 -17.44 -9.14
N MET A 129 13.15 -17.77 -8.34
CA MET A 129 12.65 -19.14 -8.23
C MET A 129 11.66 -19.52 -9.33
N HIS A 130 10.87 -18.53 -9.79
CA HIS A 130 9.73 -18.79 -10.68
C HIS A 130 9.89 -18.17 -12.07
N ASN A 131 10.87 -17.29 -12.28
CA ASN A 131 11.13 -16.54 -13.50
C ASN A 131 9.97 -15.65 -13.99
N HIS A 132 9.05 -15.30 -13.11
CA HIS A 132 7.95 -14.36 -13.34
C HIS A 132 7.49 -13.72 -12.04
N LEU A 133 6.66 -12.66 -12.14
CA LEU A 133 6.10 -11.92 -11.00
C LEU A 133 4.59 -12.14 -10.83
N ASP A 134 4.01 -13.13 -11.51
CA ASP A 134 2.57 -13.30 -11.60
C ASP A 134 1.87 -13.29 -10.23
N LYS A 135 2.38 -14.02 -9.25
CA LYS A 135 1.82 -14.04 -7.89
C LYS A 135 1.55 -12.64 -7.31
N TYR A 136 2.38 -11.66 -7.63
CA TYR A 136 2.30 -10.29 -7.09
C TYR A 136 1.74 -9.28 -8.09
N THR A 137 1.44 -9.74 -9.30
CA THR A 137 0.81 -8.97 -10.36
C THR A 137 -0.58 -9.51 -10.64
N TYR A 138 -0.81 -10.20 -11.73
CA TYR A 138 -2.14 -10.63 -12.16
C TYR A 138 -2.68 -11.83 -11.37
N ASN A 139 -1.81 -12.61 -10.75
CA ASN A 139 -2.14 -13.80 -9.95
C ASN A 139 -2.99 -14.81 -10.74
N GLU A 140 -2.57 -15.10 -11.97
CA GLU A 140 -3.23 -16.04 -12.89
C GLU A 140 -2.84 -17.48 -12.58
N ASP A 141 -1.64 -17.71 -12.06
CA ASP A 141 -1.16 -19.03 -11.66
C ASP A 141 -2.12 -19.65 -10.62
N GLY A 142 -2.61 -20.84 -10.94
CA GLY A 142 -3.56 -21.56 -10.08
C GLY A 142 -5.03 -21.18 -10.31
N THR A 143 -5.34 -20.33 -11.27
CA THR A 143 -6.71 -20.12 -11.76
C THR A 143 -6.93 -20.92 -13.04
N GLN A 144 -8.09 -21.59 -13.15
CA GLN A 144 -8.48 -22.30 -14.39
C GLN A 144 -9.09 -21.35 -15.44
N SER A 145 -9.09 -20.06 -15.18
CA SER A 145 -9.65 -19.05 -16.07
C SER A 145 -8.59 -17.97 -16.37
N PHE A 146 -8.66 -17.39 -17.55
CA PHE A 146 -7.82 -16.24 -17.96
C PHE A 146 -8.06 -14.96 -17.15
N GLU A 147 -8.94 -15.01 -16.13
CA GLU A 147 -9.18 -13.91 -15.23
C GLU A 147 -8.36 -14.11 -13.96
N GLY A 148 -7.21 -13.47 -13.89
CA GLY A 148 -6.40 -13.41 -12.69
C GLY A 148 -7.18 -12.82 -11.50
N LYS A 149 -6.82 -13.23 -10.29
CA LYS A 149 -7.41 -12.71 -9.05
C LYS A 149 -6.37 -11.90 -8.26
N PRO A 150 -5.94 -10.73 -8.75
CA PRO A 150 -4.98 -9.91 -8.05
C PRO A 150 -5.54 -9.42 -6.72
N PHE A 151 -4.65 -9.25 -5.76
CA PHE A 151 -4.95 -8.72 -4.43
C PHE A 151 -4.25 -7.37 -4.21
N ASN A 152 -4.66 -6.62 -3.20
CA ASN A 152 -3.96 -5.39 -2.83
C ASN A 152 -2.59 -5.71 -2.25
N VAL A 153 -1.58 -4.92 -2.60
CA VAL A 153 -0.19 -5.12 -2.13
C VAL A 153 0.40 -3.83 -1.56
N CYS A 154 1.41 -3.98 -0.72
CA CYS A 154 2.33 -2.91 -0.37
C CYS A 154 3.75 -3.38 -0.66
N LEU A 155 4.42 -2.76 -1.62
CA LEU A 155 5.83 -3.01 -1.92
C LEU A 155 6.68 -2.09 -1.04
N ASN A 156 7.42 -2.70 -0.10
CA ASN A 156 8.26 -1.99 0.83
C ASN A 156 9.69 -1.82 0.31
N ASP A 157 10.30 -0.70 0.72
CA ASP A 157 11.70 -0.35 0.47
C ASP A 157 12.04 -0.20 -1.01
N VAL A 158 11.13 0.46 -1.76
CA VAL A 158 11.36 0.83 -3.16
C VAL A 158 12.52 1.82 -3.26
N GLY A 159 13.43 1.61 -4.23
CA GLY A 159 14.60 2.45 -4.44
C GLY A 159 15.84 2.01 -3.65
N LEU A 160 15.82 0.81 -3.03
CA LEU A 160 17.05 0.20 -2.55
C LEU A 160 18.00 -0.05 -3.74
N GLN A 161 19.31 0.06 -3.45
CA GLN A 161 20.36 -0.06 -4.48
C GLN A 161 20.15 -1.29 -5.37
N THR A 162 20.27 -1.06 -6.66
CA THR A 162 20.18 -2.09 -7.69
C THR A 162 21.40 -3.02 -7.63
N HIS A 163 21.13 -4.30 -7.62
CA HIS A 163 22.15 -5.32 -7.84
C HIS A 163 21.80 -6.09 -9.12
N LEU A 164 22.77 -6.26 -10.01
CA LEU A 164 22.64 -7.19 -11.11
C LEU A 164 22.55 -8.61 -10.53
N HIS A 165 21.46 -9.29 -10.79
CA HIS A 165 21.24 -10.66 -10.39
C HIS A 165 20.99 -11.51 -11.64
N PHE A 166 21.93 -12.38 -11.96
CA PHE A 166 21.89 -13.23 -13.17
C PHE A 166 21.59 -12.44 -14.46
N GLY A 167 22.20 -11.26 -14.61
CA GLY A 167 22.01 -10.41 -15.79
C GLY A 167 20.72 -9.58 -15.83
N THR A 168 19.83 -9.74 -14.85
CA THR A 168 18.60 -8.93 -14.76
C THR A 168 18.79 -7.82 -13.74
N ASP A 169 18.59 -6.58 -14.19
CA ASP A 169 18.60 -5.42 -13.30
C ASP A 169 17.33 -5.42 -12.42
N THR A 170 17.51 -5.34 -11.11
CA THR A 170 16.39 -5.25 -10.16
C THR A 170 15.48 -4.05 -10.43
N LYS A 171 16.02 -2.97 -11.00
CA LYS A 171 15.25 -1.80 -11.42
C LYS A 171 14.22 -2.17 -12.50
N VAL A 172 14.60 -3.00 -13.47
CA VAL A 172 13.69 -3.45 -14.53
C VAL A 172 12.53 -4.23 -13.92
N LEU A 173 12.81 -5.18 -13.02
CA LEU A 173 11.75 -5.96 -12.35
C LEU A 173 10.78 -5.10 -11.54
N VAL A 174 11.29 -4.09 -10.82
CA VAL A 174 10.45 -3.16 -10.08
C VAL A 174 9.64 -2.28 -11.03
N THR A 175 10.21 -1.90 -12.16
CA THR A 175 9.53 -1.14 -13.22
C THR A 175 8.38 -1.95 -13.81
N ASP A 176 8.62 -3.20 -14.19
CA ASP A 176 7.61 -4.11 -14.75
C ASP A 176 6.49 -4.37 -13.74
N PHE A 177 6.84 -4.56 -12.47
CA PHE A 177 5.85 -4.66 -11.40
C PHE A 177 4.95 -3.42 -11.36
N PHE A 178 5.49 -2.20 -11.41
CA PHE A 178 4.67 -0.99 -11.40
C PHE A 178 3.80 -0.86 -12.64
N HIS A 179 4.30 -1.28 -13.82
CA HIS A 179 3.50 -1.30 -15.04
C HIS A 179 2.28 -2.18 -14.88
N ALA A 180 2.47 -3.45 -14.50
CA ALA A 180 1.39 -4.39 -14.27
C ALA A 180 0.42 -3.91 -13.17
N ARG A 181 0.93 -3.44 -12.03
CA ARG A 181 0.09 -2.98 -10.92
C ARG A 181 -0.75 -1.74 -11.24
N ASN A 182 -0.25 -0.85 -12.11
CA ASN A 182 -1.05 0.30 -12.56
C ASN A 182 -2.21 -0.15 -13.46
N GLU A 183 -2.00 -1.13 -14.34
CA GLU A 183 -3.07 -1.73 -15.14
C GLU A 183 -4.13 -2.40 -14.25
N ILE A 184 -3.70 -3.18 -13.28
CA ILE A 184 -4.58 -3.86 -12.32
C ILE A 184 -5.38 -2.85 -11.48
N TRP A 185 -4.75 -1.75 -11.05
CA TRP A 185 -5.46 -0.68 -10.37
C TRP A 185 -6.51 -0.04 -11.26
N ALA A 186 -6.18 0.27 -12.52
CA ALA A 186 -7.09 0.91 -13.45
C ALA A 186 -8.27 -0.01 -13.85
N GLN A 187 -8.03 -1.30 -14.03
CA GLN A 187 -9.03 -2.26 -14.51
C GLN A 187 -9.85 -2.89 -13.38
N GLN A 188 -9.24 -3.15 -12.22
CA GLN A 188 -9.83 -3.96 -11.15
C GLN A 188 -9.88 -3.24 -9.79
N GLY A 189 -9.40 -1.99 -9.71
CA GLY A 189 -9.39 -1.21 -8.47
C GLY A 189 -8.52 -1.80 -7.35
N LYS A 190 -7.50 -2.61 -7.69
CA LYS A 190 -6.61 -3.21 -6.70
C LYS A 190 -5.41 -2.32 -6.42
N PHE A 191 -5.26 -1.94 -5.17
CA PHE A 191 -4.21 -1.03 -4.74
C PHE A 191 -2.81 -1.65 -4.75
N ALA A 192 -1.83 -0.80 -5.05
CA ALA A 192 -0.41 -1.10 -4.91
C ALA A 192 0.27 0.03 -4.13
N HIS A 193 0.26 -0.08 -2.80
CA HIS A 193 0.94 0.88 -1.93
C HIS A 193 2.45 0.67 -1.98
N ILE A 194 3.22 1.70 -1.63
CA ILE A 194 4.68 1.62 -1.56
C ILE A 194 5.25 2.33 -0.33
N THR A 195 6.39 1.86 0.14
CA THR A 195 7.25 2.62 1.04
C THR A 195 8.61 2.86 0.39
N THR A 196 9.19 4.03 0.62
CA THR A 196 10.48 4.40 0.04
C THR A 196 11.26 5.34 0.95
N ASN A 197 12.59 5.29 0.86
CA ASN A 197 13.46 6.28 1.46
C ASN A 197 13.73 7.46 0.52
N LEU A 198 13.39 7.32 -0.76
CA LEU A 198 13.61 8.35 -1.77
C LEU A 198 12.56 9.45 -1.65
N THR A 199 12.94 10.67 -1.96
CA THR A 199 12.01 11.78 -2.21
C THR A 199 11.28 11.57 -3.54
N ALA A 200 10.22 12.33 -3.78
CA ALA A 200 9.48 12.27 -5.04
C ALA A 200 10.38 12.61 -6.25
N SER A 201 11.32 13.56 -6.09
CA SER A 201 12.29 13.91 -7.15
C SER A 201 13.30 12.79 -7.41
N GLU A 202 13.85 12.18 -6.35
CA GLU A 202 14.76 11.05 -6.50
C GLU A 202 14.08 9.82 -7.11
N LEU A 203 12.79 9.59 -6.78
CA LEU A 203 12.01 8.52 -7.42
C LEU A 203 11.81 8.78 -8.92
N LYS A 204 11.54 10.03 -9.31
CA LYS A 204 11.43 10.40 -10.72
C LYS A 204 12.75 10.15 -11.46
N GLU A 205 13.87 10.57 -10.89
CA GLU A 205 15.19 10.34 -11.46
C GLU A 205 15.53 8.85 -11.52
N TYR A 206 15.27 8.12 -10.42
CA TYR A 206 15.51 6.68 -10.35
C TYR A 206 14.74 5.89 -11.41
N PHE A 207 13.48 6.24 -11.67
CA PHE A 207 12.62 5.57 -12.63
C PHE A 207 12.48 6.31 -13.98
N ALA A 208 13.34 7.28 -14.26
CA ALA A 208 13.32 7.98 -15.56
C ALA A 208 13.48 6.96 -16.71
N ASP A 209 12.49 6.91 -17.59
CA ASP A 209 12.41 5.98 -18.73
C ASP A 209 12.48 6.70 -20.09
N GLY A 210 12.81 7.99 -20.12
CA GLY A 210 12.85 8.81 -21.32
C GLY A 210 11.46 9.17 -21.90
N TYR A 211 10.40 8.50 -21.48
CA TYR A 211 9.01 8.74 -21.91
C TYR A 211 8.12 9.29 -20.80
N GLY A 212 8.61 9.36 -19.55
CA GLY A 212 7.85 9.87 -18.41
C GLY A 212 6.68 8.99 -17.95
N ARG A 213 6.62 7.73 -18.41
CA ARG A 213 5.48 6.83 -18.14
C ARG A 213 5.29 6.53 -16.65
N LEU A 214 6.37 6.26 -15.94
CA LEU A 214 6.30 5.99 -14.49
C LEU A 214 6.07 7.25 -13.68
N GLU A 215 6.61 8.40 -14.12
CA GLU A 215 6.33 9.68 -13.50
C GLU A 215 4.82 9.99 -13.53
N ASP A 216 4.18 9.77 -14.67
CA ASP A 216 2.73 9.95 -14.81
C ASP A 216 1.94 9.00 -13.89
N ARG A 217 2.38 7.75 -13.76
CA ARG A 217 1.77 6.76 -12.86
C ARG A 217 1.89 7.14 -11.38
N PHE A 218 2.97 7.79 -10.96
CA PHE A 218 3.09 8.28 -9.59
C PHE A 218 2.07 9.37 -9.22
N LYS A 219 1.42 10.01 -10.19
CA LYS A 219 0.26 10.90 -9.94
C LYS A 219 -0.95 10.17 -9.37
N THR A 220 -1.00 8.82 -9.52
CA THR A 220 -2.04 7.96 -8.93
C THR A 220 -1.79 7.64 -7.46
N TYR A 221 -0.82 8.30 -6.82
CA TYR A 221 -0.45 8.09 -5.42
C TYR A 221 -0.72 9.33 -4.57
N ASN A 222 -1.21 9.10 -3.35
CA ASN A 222 -1.11 10.06 -2.24
C ASN A 222 0.30 9.94 -1.66
N VAL A 223 1.11 10.98 -1.80
CA VAL A 223 2.51 10.98 -1.33
C VAL A 223 2.57 11.55 0.08
N ILE A 224 2.80 10.69 1.06
CA ILE A 224 2.80 11.02 2.49
C ILE A 224 4.24 10.98 3.01
N HIS A 225 4.67 12.03 3.69
CA HIS A 225 6.00 12.11 4.28
C HIS A 225 5.96 11.79 5.77
N LEU A 226 6.44 10.61 6.17
CA LEU A 226 6.63 10.25 7.56
C LEU A 226 7.97 10.81 8.05
N LYS A 227 7.88 11.77 8.97
CA LYS A 227 9.02 12.44 9.58
C LYS A 227 9.32 11.86 10.97
N GLY A 228 10.46 12.17 11.52
CA GLY A 228 10.84 11.81 12.89
C GLY A 228 12.23 11.21 12.98
N ARG A 229 12.65 10.92 14.21
CA ARG A 229 13.92 10.24 14.48
C ARG A 229 13.78 8.73 14.23
N SER A 230 14.91 8.06 13.99
CA SER A 230 14.93 6.61 13.87
C SER A 230 14.29 5.96 15.11
N ARG A 231 13.39 5.00 14.88
CA ARG A 231 12.69 4.19 15.89
C ARG A 231 13.33 2.80 16.07
N ARG A 232 14.52 2.60 15.49
CA ARG A 232 15.30 1.36 15.60
C ARG A 232 15.99 1.24 16.95
#